data_9d84a133456e83d27f1b6a34e63bbbb7
#
_entry.id   9d84a133456e83d27f1b6a34e63bbbb7
#
_cell.length_a   1.000
_cell.length_b   1.000
_cell.length_c   1.000
_cell.angle_alpha   90.00
_cell.angle_beta   90.00
_cell.angle_gamma   90.00
#
_symmetry.space_group_name_H-M   'P 1'
#
loop_
_entity.id
_entity.type
_entity.pdbx_description
1 polymer ?
#
loop_
_entity_poly.entity_id
_entity_poly.type
_entity_poly.pdbx_seq_one_letter_code
_entity_poly.pdbx_strand_id
1 'polypeptide(L)'
;KKLEGDLETSIPMGWGIFGWINRVIFLPLFEFLSSFLSYGIAIIVMTIIVRLAMSPVTYKSYVSQIKMKVLRPDIEVINNKYKDDAVKRQQETMSLYSRAGANPMSGCVPALLQLPVFYALFSFFPVAFVLRDKSFLWADDLSSYDSILDLGFNIPFYGDHVSLFPILASVAIFFYTRMTTGQQPMPQQPGMPNMKIIIYLMPLMMLFFFNN
;
A
#
# COMPACT_ATOMS: atom_id res chain seq x y z
N LYS A 1 6.26 -18.91 32.07
CA LYS A 1 5.78 -19.66 30.83
C LYS A 1 4.25 -19.78 30.71
N LYS A 2 3.46 -19.89 31.80
CA LYS A 2 1.98 -19.86 31.70
C LYS A 2 1.39 -18.45 31.62
N LEU A 3 2.04 -17.46 32.24
CA LEU A 3 1.60 -16.06 32.22
C LEU A 3 1.88 -15.38 30.87
N GLU A 4 2.91 -15.78 30.13
CA GLU A 4 3.19 -15.27 28.79
C GLU A 4 2.12 -15.70 27.76
N GLY A 5 1.65 -16.94 27.82
CA GLY A 5 0.61 -17.44 26.90
C GLY A 5 -0.76 -16.79 27.10
N ASP A 6 -1.10 -16.33 28.30
CA ASP A 6 -2.38 -15.64 28.56
C ASP A 6 -2.33 -14.16 28.17
N LEU A 7 -1.17 -13.51 28.25
CA LEU A 7 -0.98 -12.14 27.80
C LEU A 7 -1.05 -12.00 26.29
N GLU A 8 -0.49 -12.94 25.54
CA GLU A 8 -0.56 -12.96 24.07
C GLU A 8 -2.01 -13.12 23.55
N THR A 9 -2.87 -13.87 24.26
CA THR A 9 -4.28 -13.99 23.87
C THR A 9 -5.10 -12.75 24.17
N SER A 10 -4.66 -11.91 25.11
CA SER A 10 -5.32 -10.68 25.52
C SER A 10 -5.00 -9.48 24.63
N ILE A 11 -3.98 -9.60 23.76
CA ILE A 11 -3.58 -8.54 22.84
C ILE A 11 -4.47 -8.57 21.59
N PRO A 12 -5.17 -7.48 21.23
CA PRO A 12 -6.02 -7.42 20.06
C PRO A 12 -5.15 -7.33 18.77
N MET A 13 -4.66 -8.49 18.30
CA MET A 13 -3.86 -8.58 17.07
C MET A 13 -4.67 -8.41 15.78
N GLY A 14 -5.86 -7.86 15.85
CA GLY A 14 -6.78 -7.71 14.72
C GLY A 14 -7.95 -8.69 14.78
N TRP A 15 -9.02 -8.37 14.06
CA TRP A 15 -10.28 -9.11 14.08
C TRP A 15 -10.32 -10.21 13.01
N GLY A 16 -10.80 -11.41 13.37
CA GLY A 16 -11.06 -12.50 12.44
C GLY A 16 -9.83 -13.03 11.69
N ILE A 17 -9.89 -13.04 10.37
CA ILE A 17 -8.83 -13.55 9.46
C ILE A 17 -7.51 -12.81 9.66
N PHE A 18 -7.56 -11.51 9.93
CA PHE A 18 -6.37 -10.68 10.11
C PHE A 18 -5.59 -11.04 11.37
N GLY A 19 -6.30 -11.28 12.48
CA GLY A 19 -5.68 -11.77 13.71
C GLY A 19 -5.09 -13.17 13.55
N TRP A 20 -5.72 -14.02 12.76
CA TRP A 20 -5.19 -15.34 12.42
C TRP A 20 -3.89 -15.25 11.62
N ILE A 21 -3.85 -14.41 10.58
CA ILE A 21 -2.65 -14.15 9.76
C ILE A 21 -1.51 -13.64 10.65
N ASN A 22 -1.80 -12.70 11.55
CA ASN A 22 -0.79 -12.17 12.47
C ASN A 22 -0.20 -13.24 13.37
N ARG A 23 -1.04 -14.08 13.99
CA ARG A 23 -0.58 -15.12 14.93
C ARG A 23 0.14 -16.27 14.26
N VAL A 24 -0.30 -16.69 13.06
CA VAL A 24 0.19 -17.90 12.40
C VAL A 24 1.35 -17.60 11.45
N ILE A 25 1.40 -16.40 10.87
CA ILE A 25 2.39 -16.05 9.85
C ILE A 25 3.34 -14.97 10.36
N PHE A 26 2.84 -13.79 10.69
CA PHE A 26 3.72 -12.64 10.96
C PHE A 26 4.49 -12.77 12.27
N LEU A 27 3.84 -13.19 13.33
CA LEU A 27 4.46 -13.29 14.66
C LEU A 27 5.56 -14.36 14.69
N PRO A 28 5.33 -15.63 14.30
CA PRO A 28 6.39 -16.64 14.26
C PRO A 28 7.52 -16.30 13.30
N LEU A 29 7.20 -15.71 12.14
CA LEU A 29 8.20 -15.28 11.18
C LEU A 29 9.07 -14.16 11.74
N PHE A 30 8.44 -13.19 12.40
CA PHE A 30 9.15 -12.08 13.02
C PHE A 30 10.04 -12.55 14.18
N GLU A 31 9.53 -13.41 15.08
CA GLU A 31 10.32 -13.98 16.16
C GLU A 31 11.51 -14.78 15.65
N PHE A 32 11.30 -15.60 14.63
CA PHE A 32 12.38 -16.35 13.99
C PHE A 32 13.46 -15.41 13.42
N LEU A 33 13.07 -14.37 12.68
CA LEU A 33 14.02 -13.41 12.09
C LEU A 33 14.73 -12.58 13.15
N SER A 34 14.04 -12.13 14.19
CA SER A 34 14.59 -11.32 15.27
C SER A 34 15.51 -12.09 16.20
N SER A 35 15.53 -13.43 16.14
CA SER A 35 16.46 -14.25 16.93
C SER A 35 17.92 -14.13 16.46
N PHE A 36 18.15 -13.76 15.20
CA PHE A 36 19.50 -13.65 14.61
C PHE A 36 19.75 -12.34 13.85
N LEU A 37 18.71 -11.52 13.64
CA LEU A 37 18.82 -10.21 12.99
C LEU A 37 18.39 -9.11 13.96
N SER A 38 18.91 -7.89 13.76
CA SER A 38 18.36 -6.72 14.46
C SER A 38 16.91 -6.48 14.05
N TYR A 39 16.09 -5.97 14.95
CA TYR A 39 14.64 -5.83 14.76
C TYR A 39 14.28 -5.06 13.49
N GLY A 40 14.98 -3.97 13.19
CA GLY A 40 14.73 -3.20 11.95
C GLY A 40 15.05 -4.01 10.68
N ILE A 41 16.15 -4.77 10.68
CA ILE A 41 16.49 -5.66 9.56
C ILE A 41 15.48 -6.80 9.46
N ALA A 42 15.02 -7.35 10.58
CA ALA A 42 13.99 -8.39 10.62
C ALA A 42 12.69 -7.92 9.95
N ILE A 43 12.27 -6.66 10.18
CA ILE A 43 11.10 -6.05 9.50
C ILE A 43 11.31 -5.97 8.00
N ILE A 44 12.49 -5.53 7.55
CA ILE A 44 12.80 -5.42 6.11
C ILE A 44 12.78 -6.80 5.46
N VAL A 45 13.46 -7.79 6.05
CA VAL A 45 13.51 -9.15 5.52
C VAL A 45 12.12 -9.80 5.52
N MET A 46 11.35 -9.63 6.59
CA MET A 46 9.96 -10.09 6.65
C MET A 46 9.12 -9.48 5.51
N THR A 47 9.26 -8.18 5.25
CA THR A 47 8.57 -7.50 4.16
C THR A 47 8.95 -8.09 2.80
N ILE A 48 10.23 -8.35 2.57
CA ILE A 48 10.73 -8.98 1.33
C ILE A 48 10.13 -10.38 1.16
N ILE A 49 10.14 -11.20 2.20
CA ILE A 49 9.57 -12.57 2.17
C ILE A 49 8.09 -12.52 1.81
N VAL A 50 7.31 -11.66 2.46
CA VAL A 50 5.87 -11.49 2.18
C VAL A 50 5.65 -11.05 0.73
N ARG A 51 6.44 -10.10 0.23
CA ARG A 51 6.36 -9.63 -1.17
C ARG A 51 6.71 -10.73 -2.16
N LEU A 52 7.72 -11.53 -1.89
CA LEU A 52 8.09 -12.68 -2.72
C LEU A 52 6.99 -13.74 -2.72
N ALA A 53 6.40 -14.05 -1.58
CA ALA A 53 5.28 -14.99 -1.48
C ALA A 53 4.04 -14.51 -2.27
N MET A 54 3.78 -13.21 -2.32
CA MET A 54 2.70 -12.61 -3.10
C MET A 54 3.04 -12.42 -4.59
N SER A 55 4.31 -12.57 -4.98
CA SER A 55 4.79 -12.32 -6.34
C SER A 55 4.03 -13.09 -7.43
N PRO A 56 3.69 -14.40 -7.30
CA PRO A 56 3.00 -15.12 -8.38
C PRO A 56 1.59 -14.57 -8.67
N VAL A 57 0.90 -14.05 -7.66
CA VAL A 57 -0.43 -13.45 -7.85
C VAL A 57 -0.30 -12.06 -8.46
N THR A 58 0.61 -11.24 -7.94
CA THR A 58 0.86 -9.89 -8.46
C THR A 58 1.40 -9.92 -9.87
N TYR A 59 2.21 -10.90 -10.26
CA TYR A 59 2.73 -11.07 -11.61
C TYR A 59 1.60 -11.19 -12.65
N LYS A 60 0.61 -12.06 -12.40
CA LYS A 60 -0.56 -12.21 -13.29
C LYS A 60 -1.32 -10.89 -13.47
N SER A 61 -1.45 -10.13 -12.40
CA SER A 61 -2.09 -8.82 -12.43
C SER A 61 -1.28 -7.80 -13.24
N TYR A 62 0.04 -7.76 -13.08
CA TYR A 62 0.92 -6.89 -13.88
C TYR A 62 0.90 -7.23 -15.37
N VAL A 63 0.90 -8.51 -15.74
CA VAL A 63 0.78 -8.94 -17.14
C VAL A 63 -0.52 -8.42 -17.76
N SER A 64 -1.64 -8.50 -17.04
CA SER A 64 -2.92 -7.95 -17.52
C SER A 64 -2.89 -6.44 -17.66
N GLN A 65 -2.25 -5.72 -16.73
CA GLN A 65 -2.05 -4.27 -16.83
C GLN A 65 -1.22 -3.87 -18.06
N ILE A 66 -0.16 -4.63 -18.37
CA ILE A 66 0.66 -4.39 -19.56
C ILE A 66 -0.16 -4.59 -20.83
N LYS A 67 -1.03 -5.62 -20.88
CA LYS A 67 -1.95 -5.81 -22.02
C LYS A 67 -2.86 -4.61 -22.21
N MET A 68 -3.42 -4.05 -21.14
CA MET A 68 -4.24 -2.83 -21.21
C MET A 68 -3.44 -1.62 -21.72
N LYS A 69 -2.15 -1.54 -21.36
CA LYS A 69 -1.26 -0.47 -21.85
C LYS A 69 -1.04 -0.55 -23.36
N VAL A 70 -0.86 -1.75 -23.90
CA VAL A 70 -0.68 -1.98 -25.35
C VAL A 70 -1.94 -1.57 -26.13
N LEU A 71 -3.13 -1.75 -25.54
CA LEU A 71 -4.41 -1.38 -26.16
C LEU A 71 -4.73 0.12 -26.09
N ARG A 72 -3.86 0.93 -25.50
CA ARG A 72 -4.08 2.37 -25.34
C ARG A 72 -4.34 3.13 -26.64
N PRO A 73 -3.58 2.93 -27.75
CA PRO A 73 -3.86 3.58 -29.02
C PRO A 73 -5.26 3.25 -29.56
N ASP A 74 -5.71 2.00 -29.43
CA ASP A 74 -7.06 1.59 -29.88
C ASP A 74 -8.15 2.25 -29.05
N ILE A 75 -7.92 2.41 -27.74
CA ILE A 75 -8.83 3.15 -26.85
C ILE A 75 -8.90 4.63 -27.22
N GLU A 76 -7.80 5.25 -27.63
CA GLU A 76 -7.79 6.63 -28.10
C GLU A 76 -8.61 6.80 -29.39
N VAL A 77 -8.56 5.83 -30.29
CA VAL A 77 -9.43 5.81 -31.48
C VAL A 77 -10.91 5.72 -31.09
N ILE A 78 -11.27 4.82 -30.15
CA ILE A 78 -12.64 4.70 -29.64
C ILE A 78 -13.08 6.02 -28.97
N ASN A 79 -12.24 6.62 -28.14
CA ASN A 79 -12.53 7.88 -27.47
C ASN A 79 -12.77 9.02 -28.45
N ASN A 80 -12.01 9.07 -29.55
CA ASN A 80 -12.18 10.07 -30.60
C ASN A 80 -13.43 9.83 -31.46
N LYS A 81 -13.79 8.56 -31.68
CA LYS A 81 -14.96 8.18 -32.47
C LYS A 81 -16.29 8.45 -31.75
N TYR A 82 -16.32 8.22 -30.43
CA TYR A 82 -17.53 8.35 -29.61
C TYR A 82 -17.39 9.47 -28.57
N LYS A 83 -16.94 10.67 -29.00
CA LYS A 83 -16.72 11.82 -28.10
C LYS A 83 -17.98 12.25 -27.36
N ASP A 84 -19.12 12.21 -28.05
CA ASP A 84 -20.39 12.73 -27.57
C ASP A 84 -21.28 11.64 -26.93
N ASP A 85 -20.90 10.36 -27.04
CA ASP A 85 -21.65 9.23 -26.47
C ASP A 85 -20.78 8.45 -25.47
N ALA A 86 -20.86 8.87 -24.20
CA ALA A 86 -20.11 8.24 -23.11
C ALA A 86 -20.46 6.78 -22.90
N VAL A 87 -21.71 6.38 -23.16
CA VAL A 87 -22.19 5.01 -22.96
C VAL A 87 -21.61 4.07 -24.02
N LYS A 88 -21.69 4.47 -25.29
CA LYS A 88 -21.07 3.68 -26.39
C LYS A 88 -19.57 3.60 -26.26
N ARG A 89 -18.92 4.70 -25.89
CA ARG A 89 -17.49 4.71 -25.63
C ARG A 89 -17.08 3.68 -24.57
N GLN A 90 -17.83 3.59 -23.46
CA GLN A 90 -17.56 2.63 -22.40
C GLN A 90 -17.84 1.20 -22.86
N GLN A 91 -18.93 0.96 -23.59
CA GLN A 91 -19.27 -0.37 -24.13
C GLN A 91 -18.20 -0.87 -25.11
N GLU A 92 -17.78 -0.04 -26.06
CA GLU A 92 -16.74 -0.40 -27.04
C GLU A 92 -15.38 -0.62 -26.38
N THR A 93 -15.02 0.18 -25.38
CA THR A 93 -13.79 -0.02 -24.61
C THR A 93 -13.85 -1.35 -23.85
N MET A 94 -14.98 -1.70 -23.24
CA MET A 94 -15.16 -2.96 -22.54
C MET A 94 -15.12 -4.15 -23.50
N SER A 95 -15.75 -4.00 -24.68
CA SER A 95 -15.70 -4.99 -25.76
C SER A 95 -14.27 -5.23 -26.25
N LEU A 96 -13.47 -4.15 -26.43
CA LEU A 96 -12.08 -4.24 -26.81
C LEU A 96 -11.26 -5.00 -25.76
N TYR A 97 -11.44 -4.70 -24.47
CA TYR A 97 -10.76 -5.43 -23.39
C TYR A 97 -11.12 -6.92 -23.37
N SER A 98 -12.40 -7.23 -23.55
CA SER A 98 -12.89 -8.61 -23.60
C SER A 98 -12.28 -9.39 -24.78
N ARG A 99 -12.23 -8.79 -25.98
CA ARG A 99 -11.62 -9.40 -27.18
C ARG A 99 -10.11 -9.62 -27.02
N ALA A 100 -9.42 -8.69 -26.36
CA ALA A 100 -7.99 -8.78 -26.12
C ALA A 100 -7.62 -9.72 -24.94
N GLY A 101 -8.61 -10.28 -24.24
CA GLY A 101 -8.40 -11.06 -23.03
C GLY A 101 -7.73 -10.28 -21.91
N ALA A 102 -7.96 -8.95 -21.87
CA ALA A 102 -7.50 -8.06 -20.81
C ALA A 102 -8.65 -7.81 -19.83
N ASN A 103 -8.40 -8.04 -18.54
CA ASN A 103 -9.41 -7.79 -17.52
C ASN A 103 -9.16 -6.42 -16.87
N PRO A 104 -10.07 -5.45 -17.02
CA PRO A 104 -9.90 -4.12 -16.41
C PRO A 104 -9.87 -4.18 -14.87
N MET A 105 -10.49 -5.19 -14.26
CA MET A 105 -10.46 -5.42 -12.81
C MET A 105 -9.06 -5.87 -12.32
N SER A 106 -8.19 -6.36 -13.20
CA SER A 106 -6.86 -6.83 -12.80
C SER A 106 -5.96 -5.71 -12.26
N GLY A 107 -6.25 -4.45 -12.60
CA GLY A 107 -5.54 -3.29 -12.08
C GLY A 107 -5.73 -3.05 -10.58
N CYS A 108 -6.88 -3.40 -10.03
CA CYS A 108 -7.18 -3.23 -8.60
C CYS A 108 -6.83 -4.47 -7.75
N VAL A 109 -6.60 -5.64 -8.37
CA VAL A 109 -6.28 -6.88 -7.64
C VAL A 109 -5.06 -6.75 -6.71
N PRO A 110 -3.93 -6.13 -7.12
CA PRO A 110 -2.81 -5.92 -6.20
C PRO A 110 -3.19 -5.06 -4.98
N ALA A 111 -4.01 -4.03 -5.18
CA ALA A 111 -4.47 -3.17 -4.09
C ALA A 111 -5.38 -3.94 -3.13
N LEU A 112 -6.34 -4.71 -3.64
CA LEU A 112 -7.23 -5.54 -2.83
C LEU A 112 -6.46 -6.60 -2.03
N LEU A 113 -5.44 -7.20 -2.65
CA LEU A 113 -4.59 -8.19 -1.99
C LEU A 113 -3.67 -7.54 -0.94
N GLN A 114 -3.30 -6.29 -1.14
CA GLN A 114 -2.47 -5.53 -0.21
C GLN A 114 -3.22 -5.11 1.06
N LEU A 115 -4.55 -4.87 0.99
CA LEU A 115 -5.35 -4.42 2.14
C LEU A 115 -5.26 -5.37 3.34
N PRO A 116 -5.43 -6.72 3.20
CA PRO A 116 -5.26 -7.64 4.31
C PRO A 116 -3.86 -7.58 4.93
N VAL A 117 -2.83 -7.52 4.10
CA VAL A 117 -1.44 -7.44 4.58
C VAL A 117 -1.18 -6.12 5.29
N PHE A 118 -1.66 -5.01 4.72
CA PHE A 118 -1.54 -3.69 5.33
C PHE A 118 -2.24 -3.63 6.69
N TYR A 119 -3.49 -4.11 6.76
CA TYR A 119 -4.26 -4.12 8.00
C TYR A 119 -3.62 -5.02 9.07
N ALA A 120 -3.11 -6.19 8.67
CA ALA A 120 -2.43 -7.09 9.57
C ALA A 120 -1.17 -6.44 10.18
N LEU A 121 -0.33 -5.82 9.35
CA LEU A 121 0.86 -5.10 9.81
C LEU A 121 0.51 -3.87 10.64
N PHE A 122 -0.50 -3.10 10.24
CA PHE A 122 -0.98 -1.94 10.99
C PHE A 122 -1.48 -2.31 12.39
N SER A 123 -2.10 -3.49 12.53
CA SER A 123 -2.54 -4.01 13.83
C SER A 123 -1.38 -4.64 14.63
N PHE A 124 -0.34 -5.13 13.95
CA PHE A 124 0.80 -5.78 14.59
C PHE A 124 1.76 -4.78 15.25
N PHE A 125 2.18 -3.74 14.53
CA PHE A 125 3.24 -2.85 15.00
C PHE A 125 2.92 -2.11 16.31
N PRO A 126 1.73 -1.54 16.55
CA PRO A 126 1.43 -0.83 17.80
C PRO A 126 1.41 -1.76 19.03
N VAL A 127 1.18 -3.05 18.80
CA VAL A 127 1.00 -4.07 19.85
C VAL A 127 2.28 -4.88 20.08
N ALA A 128 3.25 -4.78 19.18
CA ALA A 128 4.52 -5.49 19.27
C ALA A 128 5.43 -4.89 20.36
N PHE A 129 5.22 -5.31 21.61
CA PHE A 129 6.06 -4.92 22.76
C PHE A 129 7.56 -5.14 22.54
N VAL A 130 7.90 -6.08 21.67
CA VAL A 130 9.27 -6.45 21.33
C VAL A 130 10.01 -5.31 20.59
N LEU A 131 9.28 -4.37 19.99
CA LEU A 131 9.85 -3.22 19.25
C LEU A 131 10.12 -2.00 20.14
N ARG A 132 9.63 -1.99 21.38
CA ARG A 132 9.84 -0.87 22.31
C ARG A 132 11.31 -0.76 22.68
N ASP A 133 11.79 0.47 22.75
CA ASP A 133 13.19 0.81 23.05
C ASP A 133 14.20 0.14 22.09
N LYS A 134 13.78 -0.19 20.86
CA LYS A 134 14.65 -0.74 19.81
C LYS A 134 14.94 0.31 18.77
N SER A 135 16.20 0.72 18.72
CA SER A 135 16.67 1.69 17.74
C SER A 135 16.94 1.02 16.38
N PHE A 136 16.72 1.79 15.32
CA PHE A 136 17.10 1.42 13.96
C PHE A 136 17.41 2.65 13.11
N LEU A 137 18.63 2.73 12.59
CA LEU A 137 19.16 3.87 11.82
C LEU A 137 19.09 5.17 12.65
N TRP A 138 18.19 6.08 12.29
CA TRP A 138 17.96 7.36 12.97
C TRP A 138 16.79 7.33 13.96
N ALA A 139 16.00 6.25 13.98
CA ALA A 139 14.90 6.11 14.91
C ALA A 139 15.41 5.51 16.22
N ASP A 140 15.20 6.19 17.32
CA ASP A 140 15.59 5.73 18.65
C ASP A 140 14.66 4.62 19.15
N ASP A 141 13.39 4.66 18.77
CA ASP A 141 12.38 3.66 19.13
C ASP A 141 11.47 3.32 17.92
N LEU A 142 11.48 2.05 17.52
CA LEU A 142 10.63 1.53 16.43
C LEU A 142 9.14 1.44 16.77
N SER A 143 8.77 1.64 18.03
CA SER A 143 7.37 1.69 18.46
C SER A 143 6.80 3.09 18.53
N SER A 144 7.63 4.11 18.37
CA SER A 144 7.30 5.53 18.39
C SER A 144 7.54 6.18 17.03
N TYR A 145 7.14 7.45 16.89
CA TYR A 145 7.46 8.23 15.70
C TYR A 145 8.95 8.65 15.72
N ASP A 146 9.53 8.77 14.54
CA ASP A 146 10.90 9.27 14.36
C ASP A 146 10.87 10.79 14.24
N SER A 147 11.28 11.54 15.28
CA SER A 147 11.44 12.99 15.19
C SER A 147 12.86 13.32 14.81
N ILE A 148 13.04 13.96 13.64
CA ILE A 148 14.33 14.51 13.21
C ILE A 148 14.42 15.99 13.59
N LEU A 149 13.28 16.67 13.54
CA LEU A 149 13.17 18.10 13.80
C LEU A 149 11.88 18.41 14.53
N ASP A 150 12.01 19.03 15.69
CA ASP A 150 10.89 19.60 16.42
C ASP A 150 10.65 21.03 15.94
N LEU A 151 9.43 21.31 15.47
CA LEU A 151 9.09 22.61 14.89
C LEU A 151 8.83 23.69 15.96
N GLY A 152 8.56 23.30 17.20
CA GLY A 152 8.23 24.23 18.29
C GLY A 152 6.83 24.85 18.18
N PHE A 153 6.06 24.53 17.15
CA PHE A 153 4.66 24.93 16.94
C PHE A 153 3.90 23.81 16.25
N ASN A 154 2.62 23.69 16.56
CA ASN A 154 1.78 22.64 15.99
C ASN A 154 1.14 23.08 14.68
N ILE A 155 1.36 22.33 13.60
CA ILE A 155 0.70 22.52 12.31
C ILE A 155 -0.55 21.63 12.29
N PRO A 156 -1.77 22.19 12.06
CA PRO A 156 -2.99 21.40 11.99
C PRO A 156 -2.85 20.25 10.97
N PHE A 157 -3.18 19.03 11.39
CA PHE A 157 -3.10 17.78 10.61
C PHE A 157 -1.68 17.25 10.29
N TYR A 158 -0.62 17.98 10.69
CA TYR A 158 0.76 17.55 10.45
C TYR A 158 1.49 17.21 11.75
N GLY A 159 1.22 17.95 12.82
CA GLY A 159 1.88 17.80 14.11
C GLY A 159 2.91 18.90 14.40
N ASP A 160 3.71 18.70 15.43
CA ASP A 160 4.74 19.61 15.93
C ASP A 160 6.18 19.16 15.59
N HIS A 161 6.31 18.05 14.89
CA HIS A 161 7.59 17.42 14.53
C HIS A 161 7.63 17.01 13.05
N VAL A 162 8.83 16.74 12.57
CA VAL A 162 9.08 16.23 11.21
C VAL A 162 9.66 14.83 11.34
N SER A 163 8.95 13.86 10.78
CA SER A 163 9.38 12.45 10.72
C SER A 163 9.91 12.09 9.34
N LEU A 164 11.04 11.38 9.29
CA LEU A 164 11.67 11.00 8.02
C LEU A 164 10.98 9.81 7.36
N PHE A 165 10.48 8.84 8.14
CA PHE A 165 9.79 7.68 7.57
C PHE A 165 8.55 8.06 6.75
N PRO A 166 7.64 8.93 7.20
CA PRO A 166 6.53 9.43 6.38
C PRO A 166 6.97 10.16 5.12
N ILE A 167 8.06 10.95 5.18
CA ILE A 167 8.60 11.63 4.01
C ILE A 167 9.09 10.62 2.97
N LEU A 168 9.93 9.65 3.40
CA LEU A 168 10.44 8.60 2.51
C LEU A 168 9.30 7.76 1.91
N ALA A 169 8.30 7.41 2.72
CA ALA A 169 7.12 6.69 2.26
C ALA A 169 6.35 7.49 1.21
N SER A 170 6.10 8.79 1.45
CA SER A 170 5.40 9.68 0.52
C SER A 170 6.15 9.84 -0.80
N VAL A 171 7.47 10.00 -0.76
CA VAL A 171 8.33 10.05 -1.95
C VAL A 171 8.27 8.73 -2.72
N ALA A 172 8.39 7.59 -2.05
CA ALA A 172 8.31 6.27 -2.67
C ALA A 172 6.93 6.04 -3.32
N ILE A 173 5.82 6.40 -2.63
CA ILE A 173 4.46 6.31 -3.16
C ILE A 173 4.28 7.25 -4.36
N PHE A 174 4.84 8.45 -4.33
CA PHE A 174 4.79 9.39 -5.47
C PHE A 174 5.46 8.79 -6.72
N PHE A 175 6.67 8.26 -6.60
CA PHE A 175 7.34 7.60 -7.73
C PHE A 175 6.59 6.36 -8.21
N TYR A 176 6.13 5.52 -7.28
CA TYR A 176 5.29 4.36 -7.62
C TYR A 176 4.02 4.78 -8.38
N THR A 177 3.32 5.80 -7.89
CA THR A 177 2.12 6.35 -8.53
C THR A 177 2.42 6.88 -9.93
N ARG A 178 3.51 7.63 -10.10
CA ARG A 178 3.93 8.13 -11.40
C ARG A 178 4.20 7.01 -12.40
N MET A 179 4.83 5.91 -11.95
CA MET A 179 5.12 4.75 -12.80
C MET A 179 3.86 3.98 -13.17
N THR A 180 2.91 3.83 -12.25
CA THR A 180 1.70 3.03 -12.45
C THR A 180 0.56 3.80 -13.10
N THR A 181 0.32 5.06 -12.70
CA THR A 181 -0.79 5.90 -13.21
C THR A 181 -0.62 6.24 -14.69
N GLY A 182 0.62 6.38 -15.18
CA GLY A 182 0.89 6.53 -16.60
C GLY A 182 0.46 5.32 -17.45
N GLN A 183 0.11 4.22 -16.83
CA GLN A 183 -0.20 2.96 -17.50
C GLN A 183 -1.71 2.66 -17.63
N GLN A 184 -2.55 3.32 -16.84
CA GLN A 184 -3.99 3.07 -16.86
C GLN A 184 -4.74 4.20 -17.58
N PRO A 185 -5.50 3.88 -18.64
CA PRO A 185 -6.47 4.81 -19.19
C PRO A 185 -7.62 4.97 -18.19
N MET A 186 -7.66 6.12 -17.54
CA MET A 186 -8.77 6.44 -16.64
C MET A 186 -9.90 7.06 -17.45
N PRO A 187 -11.11 6.49 -17.36
CA PRO A 187 -12.29 7.09 -17.98
C PRO A 187 -12.57 8.44 -17.29
N GLN A 188 -12.48 9.52 -18.06
CA GLN A 188 -12.91 10.84 -17.61
C GLN A 188 -14.44 10.89 -17.78
N GLN A 189 -15.18 10.85 -16.69
CA GLN A 189 -16.60 11.10 -16.70
C GLN A 189 -16.86 12.60 -16.56
N PRO A 190 -17.76 13.18 -17.39
CA PRO A 190 -18.17 14.57 -17.23
C PRO A 190 -18.77 14.80 -15.82
N GLY A 191 -18.27 15.80 -15.11
CA GLY A 191 -18.74 16.14 -13.76
C GLY A 191 -17.95 15.52 -12.61
N MET A 192 -17.03 14.57 -12.86
CA MET A 192 -16.10 14.10 -11.80
C MET A 192 -14.78 14.88 -11.82
N PRO A 193 -14.21 15.15 -10.62
CA PRO A 193 -12.88 15.74 -10.54
C PRO A 193 -11.86 14.84 -11.24
N ASN A 194 -10.84 15.46 -11.83
CA ASN A 194 -9.83 14.74 -12.57
C ASN A 194 -9.14 13.71 -11.65
N MET A 195 -9.43 12.42 -11.88
CA MET A 195 -8.92 11.31 -11.07
C MET A 195 -7.39 11.31 -10.96
N LYS A 196 -6.69 11.84 -11.96
CA LYS A 196 -5.22 12.01 -11.90
C LYS A 196 -4.80 12.93 -10.77
N ILE A 197 -5.51 14.04 -10.56
CA ILE A 197 -5.21 15.00 -9.48
C ILE A 197 -5.37 14.32 -8.13
N ILE A 198 -6.47 13.57 -7.94
CA ILE A 198 -6.74 12.85 -6.70
C ILE A 198 -5.62 11.85 -6.40
N ILE A 199 -5.19 11.09 -7.41
CA ILE A 199 -4.15 10.07 -7.24
C ILE A 199 -2.79 10.71 -6.92
N TYR A 200 -2.45 11.84 -7.53
CA TYR A 200 -1.21 12.56 -7.21
C TYR A 200 -1.28 13.32 -5.87
N LEU A 201 -2.48 13.67 -5.40
CA LEU A 201 -2.68 14.27 -4.09
C LEU A 201 -2.55 13.23 -2.95
N MET A 202 -2.80 11.96 -3.24
CA MET A 202 -2.76 10.89 -2.25
C MET A 202 -1.42 10.77 -1.50
N PRO A 203 -0.23 10.80 -2.14
CA PRO A 203 1.04 10.80 -1.42
C PRO A 203 1.22 12.00 -0.49
N LEU A 204 0.71 13.16 -0.89
CA LEU A 204 0.74 14.37 -0.06
C LEU A 204 -0.18 14.23 1.16
N MET A 205 -1.39 13.71 0.98
CA MET A 205 -2.29 13.42 2.10
C MET A 205 -1.68 12.40 3.07
N MET A 206 -1.03 11.36 2.54
CA MET A 206 -0.31 10.36 3.36
C MET A 206 0.76 11.03 4.24
N LEU A 207 1.52 11.98 3.71
CA LEU A 207 2.52 12.73 4.47
C LEU A 207 1.88 13.42 5.69
N PHE A 208 0.73 14.08 5.51
CA PHE A 208 0.04 14.75 6.61
C PHE A 208 -0.54 13.79 7.65
N PHE A 209 -1.13 12.68 7.21
CA PHE A 209 -1.78 11.73 8.11
C PHE A 209 -0.80 10.84 8.89
N PHE A 210 0.36 10.53 8.32
CA PHE A 210 1.33 9.63 8.97
C PHE A 210 2.42 10.36 9.74
N ASN A 211 2.47 11.69 9.67
CA ASN A 211 3.41 12.46 10.47
C ASN A 211 2.83 12.83 11.86
N ASN A 212 1.50 12.81 12.00
CA ASN A 212 0.81 13.20 13.25
C ASN A 212 0.50 11.98 14.12
#